data_d0e5bddd8d0bc9504ecdfb7bd0239087
#
_entry.id   d0e5bddd8d0bc9504ecdfb7bd0239087
#
_cell.length_a   1.000
_cell.length_b   1.000
_cell.length_c   1.000
_cell.angle_alpha   90.00
_cell.angle_beta   90.00
_cell.angle_gamma   90.00
#
_symmetry.space_group_name_H-M   'P 1'
#
loop_
_entity.id
_entity.type
_entity.pdbx_description
1 polymer ?
#
loop_
_entity_poly.entity_id
_entity_poly.type
_entity_poly.pdbx_seq_one_letter_code
_entity_poly.pdbx_strand_id
1 'polypeptide(L)'
;MANPPAPARNVSRWTPEGLLGPIVDEKRLETELLEGDLAHRPDHPLNLRLAFYAPSTPGRLGRAIRRGDGRLAVIGALKRFTPAAYDDARGLSDGRWSSAAGNMDDGRRGPPPQTGRLLSSLDDIGRDGRRLAAAGVSALAVHVDERRYGTDISDLAAVVKAVAGTSAEPGPPVVAADVVVHPLQIAAAAEAGATAVTIVAGAALPDLESLLNTATLLGLEGVVEAASDLEVAYALDVGATALYLTDVDRSTGRLRPGAGVALRRGVPEWVTTIAGGGFTTAGDAWAAADAGFDAVMLGEVLLRNRRLEGYVAEVTGRERDVSRRFFEAMGYDGRDDPAAKAGARRL
;
A
#
# COMPACT_ATOMS: atom_id res chain seq x y z
N MET A 1 8.81 33.61 10.61
CA MET A 1 8.56 32.73 9.45
C MET A 1 7.06 32.56 9.35
N ALA A 2 6.44 32.87 8.21
CA ALA A 2 5.00 32.69 8.03
C ALA A 2 4.70 31.19 8.07
N ASN A 3 3.67 30.80 8.85
CA ASN A 3 3.16 29.43 8.79
C ASN A 3 2.78 29.10 7.35
N PRO A 4 3.20 27.96 6.80
CA PRO A 4 2.70 27.52 5.50
C PRO A 4 1.17 27.46 5.57
N PRO A 5 0.47 27.71 4.46
CA PRO A 5 -0.98 27.69 4.43
C PRO A 5 -1.48 26.32 4.89
N ALA A 6 -2.53 26.32 5.70
CA ALA A 6 -3.23 25.11 6.08
C ALA A 6 -3.59 24.30 4.80
N PRO A 7 -3.49 22.97 4.81
CA PRO A 7 -3.86 22.15 3.67
C PRO A 7 -5.27 22.52 3.20
N ALA A 8 -5.41 22.70 1.90
CA ALA A 8 -6.67 23.11 1.30
C ALA A 8 -7.76 22.10 1.68
N ARG A 9 -8.82 22.56 2.33
CA ARG A 9 -9.98 21.72 2.69
C ARG A 9 -10.90 21.41 1.50
N ASN A 10 -10.63 22.01 0.34
CA ASN A 10 -11.40 21.77 -0.89
C ASN A 10 -10.86 20.54 -1.59
N VAL A 11 -11.49 19.40 -1.38
CA VAL A 11 -11.27 18.18 -2.15
C VAL A 11 -12.14 18.22 -3.39
N SER A 12 -11.59 17.82 -4.53
CA SER A 12 -12.30 17.72 -5.81
C SER A 12 -13.51 16.78 -5.68
N ARG A 13 -14.58 17.09 -6.42
CA ARG A 13 -15.73 16.19 -6.58
C ARG A 13 -15.56 15.18 -7.72
N TRP A 14 -14.37 15.09 -8.29
CA TRP A 14 -14.08 14.10 -9.31
C TRP A 14 -14.21 12.67 -8.75
N THR A 15 -14.94 11.83 -9.47
CA THR A 15 -15.15 10.43 -9.09
C THR A 15 -14.65 9.54 -10.22
N PRO A 16 -13.79 8.55 -9.93
CA PRO A 16 -13.29 7.62 -10.93
C PRO A 16 -14.38 6.69 -11.46
N GLU A 17 -14.17 6.18 -12.67
CA GLU A 17 -15.04 5.16 -13.25
C GLU A 17 -14.82 3.77 -12.62
N GLY A 18 -15.77 2.85 -12.87
CA GLY A 18 -15.69 1.47 -12.47
C GLY A 18 -15.87 1.24 -10.96
N LEU A 19 -15.24 0.18 -10.44
CA LEU A 19 -15.39 -0.23 -9.03
C LEU A 19 -14.81 0.79 -8.04
N LEU A 20 -13.90 1.63 -8.49
CA LEU A 20 -13.25 2.62 -7.64
C LEU A 20 -14.18 3.79 -7.30
N GLY A 21 -15.10 4.14 -8.21
CA GLY A 21 -16.04 5.24 -8.02
C GLY A 21 -16.89 5.12 -6.76
N PRO A 22 -17.66 4.05 -6.58
CA PRO A 22 -18.43 3.83 -5.36
C PRO A 22 -17.59 3.82 -4.07
N ILE A 23 -16.33 3.35 -4.15
CA ILE A 23 -15.41 3.37 -3.02
C ILE A 23 -15.05 4.81 -2.65
N VAL A 24 -14.72 5.63 -3.63
CA VAL A 24 -14.40 7.05 -3.44
C VAL A 24 -15.58 7.81 -2.86
N ASP A 25 -16.80 7.58 -3.37
CA ASP A 25 -18.00 8.24 -2.87
C ASP A 25 -18.28 7.86 -1.41
N GLU A 26 -18.09 6.59 -1.07
CA GLU A 26 -18.22 6.10 0.31
C GLU A 26 -17.18 6.76 1.24
N LYS A 27 -15.91 6.79 0.85
CA LYS A 27 -14.84 7.43 1.62
C LYS A 27 -15.06 8.92 1.81
N ARG A 28 -15.62 9.61 0.81
CA ARG A 28 -16.02 11.00 0.94
C ARG A 28 -17.13 11.18 1.97
N LEU A 29 -18.16 10.35 1.90
CA LEU A 29 -19.25 10.40 2.89
C LEU A 29 -18.73 10.15 4.31
N GLU A 30 -17.85 9.16 4.50
CA GLU A 30 -17.20 8.89 5.79
C GLU A 30 -16.43 10.12 6.30
N THR A 31 -15.68 10.78 5.43
CA THR A 31 -14.92 11.99 5.81
C THR A 31 -15.80 13.21 6.04
N GLU A 32 -16.86 13.42 5.27
CA GLU A 32 -17.85 14.48 5.49
C GLU A 32 -18.55 14.33 6.86
N LEU A 33 -18.93 13.11 7.22
CA LEU A 33 -19.52 12.83 8.53
C LEU A 33 -18.52 13.10 9.67
N LEU A 34 -17.27 12.70 9.48
CA LEU A 34 -16.20 12.97 10.44
C LEU A 34 -15.92 14.48 10.57
N GLU A 35 -15.86 15.23 9.46
CA GLU A 35 -15.73 16.69 9.50
C GLU A 35 -16.86 17.37 10.25
N GLY A 36 -18.11 16.91 10.02
CA GLY A 36 -19.27 17.42 10.75
C GLY A 36 -19.16 17.20 12.26
N ASP A 37 -18.72 16.02 12.70
CA ASP A 37 -18.47 15.72 14.11
C ASP A 37 -17.32 16.58 14.70
N LEU A 38 -16.27 16.77 13.92
CA LEU A 38 -15.09 17.55 14.34
C LEU A 38 -15.28 19.06 14.31
N ALA A 39 -16.28 19.58 13.57
CA ALA A 39 -16.50 21.02 13.42
C ALA A 39 -16.72 21.76 14.76
N HIS A 40 -17.28 21.07 15.75
CA HIS A 40 -17.55 21.61 17.09
C HIS A 40 -16.52 21.18 18.15
N ARG A 41 -15.41 20.55 17.74
CA ARG A 41 -14.38 19.99 18.61
C ARG A 41 -12.99 20.47 18.21
N PRO A 42 -12.66 21.78 18.37
CA PRO A 42 -11.40 22.34 17.90
C PRO A 42 -10.16 21.73 18.61
N ASP A 43 -10.35 21.20 19.81
CA ASP A 43 -9.34 20.51 20.63
C ASP A 43 -9.19 19.00 20.30
N HIS A 44 -9.98 18.48 19.36
CA HIS A 44 -9.86 17.09 18.95
C HIS A 44 -8.48 16.81 18.32
N PRO A 45 -7.81 15.67 18.65
CA PRO A 45 -6.47 15.36 18.15
C PRO A 45 -6.30 15.51 16.64
N LEU A 46 -7.27 15.12 15.83
CA LEU A 46 -7.21 15.26 14.37
C LEU A 46 -7.21 16.72 13.92
N ASN A 47 -8.02 17.60 14.56
CA ASN A 47 -8.02 19.03 14.28
C ASN A 47 -6.70 19.66 14.66
N LEU A 48 -6.17 19.30 15.84
CA LEU A 48 -4.88 19.80 16.30
C LEU A 48 -3.75 19.34 15.38
N ARG A 49 -3.78 18.09 14.92
CA ARG A 49 -2.77 17.56 14.01
C ARG A 49 -2.78 18.25 12.65
N LEU A 50 -3.95 18.57 12.11
CA LEU A 50 -4.09 19.33 10.87
C LEU A 50 -3.74 20.83 11.02
N ALA A 51 -3.90 21.39 12.23
CA ALA A 51 -3.59 22.79 12.49
C ALA A 51 -2.11 23.01 12.90
N PHE A 52 -1.53 22.06 13.62
CA PHE A 52 -0.20 22.15 14.21
C PHE A 52 0.62 20.91 13.83
N TYR A 53 1.21 20.91 12.66
CA TYR A 53 2.14 19.84 12.29
C TYR A 53 3.54 20.13 12.85
N ALA A 54 4.11 19.13 13.51
CA ALA A 54 5.52 19.13 13.83
C ALA A 54 6.25 18.42 12.69
N PRO A 55 7.25 19.04 12.05
CA PRO A 55 8.02 18.35 11.04
C PRO A 55 8.71 17.15 11.69
N SER A 56 8.23 15.97 11.39
CA SER A 56 8.96 14.72 11.65
C SER A 56 9.78 14.39 10.41
N THR A 57 10.89 13.68 10.58
CA THR A 57 11.72 13.30 9.45
C THR A 57 11.08 12.10 8.76
N PRO A 58 10.45 12.25 7.59
CA PRO A 58 9.97 11.11 6.81
C PRO A 58 11.14 10.19 6.42
N GLY A 59 10.85 9.06 5.82
CA GLY A 59 11.89 8.18 5.27
C GLY A 59 12.18 6.96 6.13
N ARG A 60 11.37 6.68 7.13
CA ARG A 60 11.51 5.49 7.97
C ARG A 60 11.14 4.22 7.19
N LEU A 61 10.07 4.27 6.37
CA LEU A 61 9.69 3.18 5.48
C LEU A 61 10.76 2.99 4.41
N GLY A 62 11.13 4.05 3.68
CA GLY A 62 12.15 3.97 2.63
C GLY A 62 13.46 3.37 3.13
N ARG A 63 13.94 3.79 4.33
CA ARG A 63 15.15 3.21 4.94
C ARG A 63 15.01 1.74 5.30
N ALA A 64 13.81 1.29 5.71
CA ALA A 64 13.57 -0.10 6.09
C ALA A 64 13.52 -1.04 4.87
N ILE A 65 13.03 -0.56 3.72
CA ILE A 65 12.82 -1.38 2.51
C ILE A 65 13.89 -1.22 1.45
N ARG A 66 14.57 -0.07 1.36
CA ARG A 66 15.76 0.09 0.49
C ARG A 66 17.01 -0.44 1.19
N ARG A 67 17.11 -1.73 1.27
CA ARG A 67 18.18 -2.43 2.00
C ARG A 67 19.53 -2.18 1.35
N GLY A 68 20.52 -1.81 2.18
CA GLY A 68 21.89 -1.57 1.74
C GLY A 68 22.61 -2.84 1.28
N ASP A 69 22.12 -4.03 1.65
CA ASP A 69 22.63 -5.33 1.24
C ASP A 69 22.14 -5.77 -0.16
N GLY A 70 21.36 -4.92 -0.84
CA GLY A 70 20.82 -5.21 -2.17
C GLY A 70 19.72 -6.27 -2.21
N ARG A 71 19.28 -6.79 -1.07
CA ARG A 71 18.24 -7.82 -1.01
C ARG A 71 16.84 -7.24 -1.06
N LEU A 72 15.91 -8.04 -1.59
CA LEU A 72 14.49 -7.69 -1.63
C LEU A 72 13.93 -7.61 -0.21
N ALA A 73 13.20 -6.53 0.08
CA ALA A 73 12.48 -6.39 1.34
C ALA A 73 11.06 -6.99 1.24
N VAL A 74 10.49 -7.37 2.38
CA VAL A 74 9.11 -7.86 2.48
C VAL A 74 8.30 -6.91 3.36
N ILE A 75 7.16 -6.45 2.83
CA ILE A 75 6.11 -5.75 3.58
C ILE A 75 4.98 -6.73 3.82
N GLY A 76 4.69 -7.01 5.09
CA GLY A 76 3.60 -7.90 5.46
C GLY A 76 2.26 -7.17 5.54
N ALA A 77 1.31 -7.48 4.63
CA ALA A 77 0.00 -6.85 4.62
C ALA A 77 -1.00 -7.59 5.52
N LEU A 78 -1.61 -6.84 6.43
CA LEU A 78 -2.57 -7.30 7.43
C LEU A 78 -3.99 -6.89 7.04
N LYS A 79 -4.89 -7.86 7.06
CA LYS A 79 -6.33 -7.72 6.83
C LYS A 79 -7.04 -8.95 7.36
N ARG A 80 -8.30 -8.82 7.77
CA ARG A 80 -9.07 -9.98 8.24
C ARG A 80 -9.69 -10.78 7.11
N PHE A 81 -10.08 -10.12 6.02
CA PHE A 81 -10.73 -10.76 4.87
C PHE A 81 -10.01 -10.46 3.56
N THR A 82 -10.14 -11.38 2.60
CA THR A 82 -9.86 -11.06 1.19
C THR A 82 -11.19 -10.72 0.53
N PRO A 83 -11.33 -9.57 -0.16
CA PRO A 83 -12.53 -9.26 -0.91
C PRO A 83 -12.85 -10.34 -1.96
N ALA A 84 -14.14 -10.70 -2.10
CA ALA A 84 -14.59 -11.74 -3.04
C ALA A 84 -14.16 -11.46 -4.50
N ALA A 85 -14.12 -10.19 -4.90
CA ALA A 85 -13.65 -9.78 -6.22
C ALA A 85 -12.24 -10.28 -6.58
N TYR A 86 -11.36 -10.45 -5.59
CA TYR A 86 -10.02 -11.00 -5.81
C TYR A 86 -10.00 -12.53 -5.90
N ASP A 87 -10.97 -13.20 -5.28
CA ASP A 87 -11.12 -14.65 -5.38
C ASP A 87 -11.67 -15.06 -6.75
N ASP A 88 -12.59 -14.27 -7.32
CA ASP A 88 -13.12 -14.45 -8.69
C ASP A 88 -12.01 -14.36 -9.74
N ALA A 89 -11.13 -13.37 -9.61
CA ALA A 89 -10.01 -13.17 -10.52
C ALA A 89 -9.01 -14.35 -10.51
N ARG A 90 -8.99 -15.14 -9.44
CA ARG A 90 -8.13 -16.33 -9.29
C ARG A 90 -8.83 -17.66 -9.67
N GLY A 91 -10.11 -17.61 -10.11
CA GLY A 91 -10.91 -18.80 -10.36
C GLY A 91 -11.21 -19.60 -9.09
N LEU A 92 -11.13 -18.99 -7.92
CA LEU A 92 -11.37 -19.63 -6.62
C LEU A 92 -12.79 -19.43 -6.11
N SER A 93 -13.59 -18.60 -6.79
CA SER A 93 -14.99 -18.38 -6.46
C SER A 93 -15.87 -19.38 -7.22
N ASP A 94 -16.96 -19.78 -6.60
CA ASP A 94 -18.01 -20.62 -7.19
C ASP A 94 -18.95 -19.86 -8.15
N GLY A 95 -18.51 -18.71 -8.69
CA GLY A 95 -19.25 -17.92 -9.67
C GLY A 95 -20.48 -17.19 -9.10
N ARG A 96 -20.66 -17.16 -7.78
CA ARG A 96 -21.75 -16.45 -7.12
C ARG A 96 -21.31 -15.04 -6.67
N TRP A 97 -20.94 -14.21 -7.61
CA TRP A 97 -20.99 -12.77 -7.40
C TRP A 97 -22.49 -12.36 -7.32
N SER A 98 -23.07 -12.39 -6.15
CA SER A 98 -24.30 -11.62 -5.95
C SER A 98 -23.89 -10.16 -5.91
N SER A 99 -24.43 -9.38 -6.82
CA SER A 99 -24.42 -7.92 -6.80
C SER A 99 -25.08 -7.44 -5.50
N ALA A 100 -24.34 -7.50 -4.40
CA ALA A 100 -24.73 -6.87 -3.14
C ALA A 100 -24.59 -5.34 -3.20
N ALA A 101 -24.51 -4.77 -4.41
CA ALA A 101 -24.96 -3.41 -4.73
C ALA A 101 -26.50 -3.37 -4.77
N GLY A 102 -27.15 -4.17 -3.90
CA GLY A 102 -28.56 -4.18 -3.70
C GLY A 102 -28.94 -3.08 -2.73
N ASN A 103 -29.67 -2.09 -3.26
CA ASN A 103 -30.53 -1.11 -2.58
C ASN A 103 -30.04 -0.65 -1.19
N MET A 104 -29.24 0.41 -1.18
CA MET A 104 -29.07 1.29 -0.02
C MET A 104 -30.35 2.13 0.18
N ASP A 105 -31.46 1.55 0.61
CA ASP A 105 -32.65 2.33 0.89
C ASP A 105 -33.45 1.87 2.12
N ASP A 106 -32.78 1.43 3.18
CA ASP A 106 -33.53 1.21 4.42
C ASP A 106 -32.86 1.67 5.72
N GLY A 107 -31.84 2.50 5.69
CA GLY A 107 -31.29 3.17 6.90
C GLY A 107 -30.82 2.25 8.03
N ARG A 108 -30.78 0.94 7.85
CA ARG A 108 -30.31 -0.02 8.84
C ARG A 108 -28.83 -0.33 8.61
N ARG A 109 -27.97 0.24 9.45
CA ARG A 109 -26.56 -0.16 9.56
C ARG A 109 -26.48 -1.58 10.16
N GLY A 110 -26.70 -2.58 9.31
CA GLY A 110 -26.27 -3.95 9.64
C GLY A 110 -24.76 -4.07 9.38
N PRO A 111 -24.05 -5.00 10.03
CA PRO A 111 -22.69 -5.31 9.64
C PRO A 111 -22.68 -5.65 8.15
N PRO A 112 -21.67 -5.15 7.38
CA PRO A 112 -21.57 -5.44 5.95
C PRO A 112 -21.57 -6.95 5.75
N PRO A 113 -22.14 -7.46 4.66
CA PRO A 113 -22.06 -8.87 4.35
C PRO A 113 -20.58 -9.23 4.23
N GLN A 114 -20.09 -10.04 5.16
CA GLN A 114 -18.71 -10.55 5.18
C GLN A 114 -18.57 -11.57 4.05
N THR A 115 -18.52 -11.10 2.80
CA THR A 115 -18.36 -11.91 1.60
C THR A 115 -16.88 -12.00 1.25
N GLY A 116 -16.11 -12.66 2.11
CA GLY A 116 -14.69 -12.84 1.88
C GLY A 116 -14.14 -13.97 2.73
N ARG A 117 -13.00 -14.51 2.32
CA ARG A 117 -12.31 -15.55 3.07
C ARG A 117 -11.57 -14.98 4.27
N LEU A 118 -11.85 -15.50 5.48
CA LEU A 118 -11.16 -15.12 6.70
C LEU A 118 -9.67 -15.49 6.61
N LEU A 119 -8.80 -14.54 6.84
CA LEU A 119 -7.34 -14.67 6.78
C LEU A 119 -6.67 -14.61 8.14
N SER A 120 -7.18 -13.79 9.05
CA SER A 120 -6.59 -13.58 10.37
C SER A 120 -7.64 -13.73 11.48
N SER A 121 -7.16 -13.83 12.73
CA SER A 121 -8.03 -13.85 13.89
C SER A 121 -8.85 -12.56 14.00
N LEU A 122 -10.13 -12.68 14.30
CA LEU A 122 -10.99 -11.53 14.54
C LEU A 122 -10.61 -10.78 15.82
N ASP A 123 -9.93 -11.46 16.77
CA ASP A 123 -9.78 -10.95 18.13
C ASP A 123 -8.46 -10.18 18.36
N ASP A 124 -7.38 -10.45 17.62
CA ASP A 124 -6.06 -9.84 17.88
C ASP A 124 -5.20 -9.75 16.60
N ILE A 125 -5.40 -8.69 15.83
CA ILE A 125 -4.56 -8.39 14.66
C ILE A 125 -3.13 -7.99 15.07
N GLY A 126 -2.96 -7.44 16.25
CA GLY A 126 -1.64 -7.10 16.81
C GLY A 126 -0.77 -8.34 16.99
N ARG A 127 -1.37 -9.51 17.31
CA ARG A 127 -0.65 -10.80 17.37
C ARG A 127 -0.11 -11.19 15.99
N ASP A 128 -0.92 -11.02 14.94
CA ASP A 128 -0.46 -11.30 13.57
C ASP A 128 0.65 -10.33 13.16
N GLY A 129 0.55 -9.05 13.55
CA GLY A 129 1.63 -8.06 13.37
C GLY A 129 2.93 -8.50 14.04
N ARG A 130 2.89 -8.90 15.31
CA ARG A 130 4.07 -9.43 16.03
C ARG A 130 4.65 -10.68 15.37
N ARG A 131 3.79 -11.59 14.92
CA ARG A 131 4.20 -12.82 14.22
C ARG A 131 4.94 -12.51 12.92
N LEU A 132 4.42 -11.56 12.12
CA LEU A 132 5.09 -11.12 10.88
C LEU A 132 6.41 -10.41 11.19
N ALA A 133 6.43 -9.51 12.17
CA ALA A 133 7.66 -8.83 12.60
C ALA A 133 8.74 -9.81 13.06
N ALA A 134 8.37 -10.80 13.89
CA ALA A 134 9.27 -11.86 14.34
C ALA A 134 9.81 -12.73 13.20
N ALA A 135 9.04 -12.89 12.12
CA ALA A 135 9.48 -13.61 10.92
C ALA A 135 10.45 -12.80 10.04
N GLY A 136 10.75 -11.56 10.39
CA GLY A 136 11.75 -10.74 9.70
C GLY A 136 11.21 -9.92 8.53
N VAL A 137 9.91 -9.61 8.48
CA VAL A 137 9.42 -8.63 7.50
C VAL A 137 10.00 -7.24 7.79
N SER A 138 10.30 -6.49 6.74
CA SER A 138 10.95 -5.16 6.85
C SER A 138 9.97 -4.06 7.25
N ALA A 139 8.69 -4.25 6.94
CA ALA A 139 7.59 -3.33 7.27
C ALA A 139 6.26 -4.09 7.34
N LEU A 140 5.25 -3.44 7.90
CA LEU A 140 3.88 -3.93 7.91
C LEU A 140 2.98 -2.95 7.17
N ALA A 141 1.89 -3.44 6.57
CA ALA A 141 0.82 -2.62 6.02
C ALA A 141 -0.51 -3.10 6.61
N VAL A 142 -1.32 -2.20 7.14
CA VAL A 142 -2.66 -2.51 7.64
C VAL A 142 -3.68 -1.88 6.70
N HIS A 143 -4.55 -2.70 6.12
CA HIS A 143 -5.66 -2.18 5.33
C HIS A 143 -6.69 -1.52 6.25
N VAL A 144 -6.99 -0.23 6.03
CA VAL A 144 -7.88 0.55 6.88
C VAL A 144 -9.21 0.76 6.14
N ASP A 145 -9.93 -0.34 5.94
CA ASP A 145 -11.25 -0.34 5.32
C ASP A 145 -12.06 -1.51 5.89
N GLU A 146 -12.89 -1.21 6.89
CA GLU A 146 -13.66 -2.21 7.63
C GLU A 146 -14.58 -3.01 6.72
N ARG A 147 -15.21 -2.34 5.74
CA ARG A 147 -16.17 -2.99 4.84
C ARG A 147 -15.53 -3.99 3.89
N ARG A 148 -14.30 -3.71 3.43
CA ARG A 148 -13.61 -4.54 2.42
C ARG A 148 -12.65 -5.53 3.03
N TYR A 149 -11.99 -5.14 4.11
CA TYR A 149 -10.90 -5.92 4.69
C TYR A 149 -11.16 -6.34 6.14
N GLY A 150 -12.24 -5.85 6.77
CA GLY A 150 -12.59 -6.14 8.15
C GLY A 150 -11.64 -5.50 9.17
N THR A 151 -10.83 -4.55 8.77
CA THR A 151 -9.84 -3.83 9.58
C THR A 151 -10.03 -2.34 9.46
N ASP A 152 -9.83 -1.60 10.55
CA ASP A 152 -10.06 -0.17 10.67
C ASP A 152 -8.84 0.57 11.26
N ILE A 153 -9.03 1.85 11.57
CA ILE A 153 -7.98 2.71 12.14
C ILE A 153 -7.56 2.26 13.54
N SER A 154 -8.45 1.63 14.32
CA SER A 154 -8.12 1.11 15.64
C SER A 154 -7.23 -0.13 15.55
N ASP A 155 -7.42 -0.95 14.53
CA ASP A 155 -6.56 -2.09 14.21
C ASP A 155 -5.15 -1.63 13.80
N LEU A 156 -5.06 -0.54 13.03
CA LEU A 156 -3.77 0.08 12.71
C LEU A 156 -3.04 0.49 13.98
N ALA A 157 -3.71 1.21 14.90
CA ALA A 157 -3.14 1.61 16.19
C ALA A 157 -2.73 0.40 17.04
N ALA A 158 -3.53 -0.66 17.05
CA ALA A 158 -3.23 -1.90 17.76
C ALA A 158 -1.97 -2.58 17.20
N VAL A 159 -1.82 -2.64 15.88
CA VAL A 159 -0.62 -3.20 15.23
C VAL A 159 0.61 -2.34 15.54
N VAL A 160 0.52 -1.01 15.38
CA VAL A 160 1.61 -0.07 15.71
C VAL A 160 2.10 -0.29 17.15
N LYS A 161 1.17 -0.35 18.11
CA LYS A 161 1.47 -0.62 19.51
C LYS A 161 2.09 -2.00 19.73
N ALA A 162 1.58 -3.01 19.04
CA ALA A 162 2.02 -4.40 19.20
C ALA A 162 3.45 -4.65 18.71
N VAL A 163 3.90 -3.89 17.69
CA VAL A 163 5.24 -4.03 17.10
C VAL A 163 6.18 -2.90 17.48
N ALA A 164 5.76 -2.01 18.38
CA ALA A 164 6.60 -0.94 18.88
C ALA A 164 7.89 -1.51 19.50
N GLY A 165 9.03 -1.05 19.01
CA GLY A 165 10.32 -1.34 19.61
C GLY A 165 10.69 -0.32 20.69
N THR A 166 11.97 -0.24 20.99
CA THR A 166 12.54 0.79 21.87
C THR A 166 13.01 2.00 21.07
N SER A 167 13.41 3.08 21.75
CA SER A 167 14.01 4.25 21.09
C SER A 167 15.33 3.90 20.39
N ALA A 168 16.09 2.91 20.92
CA ALA A 168 17.35 2.44 20.33
C ALA A 168 17.13 1.45 19.18
N GLU A 169 16.10 0.62 19.29
CA GLU A 169 15.73 -0.40 18.28
C GLU A 169 14.24 -0.24 17.95
N PRO A 170 13.88 0.71 17.08
CA PRO A 170 12.51 0.92 16.71
C PRO A 170 11.98 -0.29 15.93
N GLY A 171 10.75 -0.71 16.24
CA GLY A 171 10.08 -1.80 15.53
C GLY A 171 9.87 -1.47 14.03
N PRO A 172 9.38 -2.41 13.22
CA PRO A 172 9.17 -2.19 11.80
C PRO A 172 8.19 -1.02 11.56
N PRO A 173 8.41 -0.22 10.50
CA PRO A 173 7.44 0.80 10.10
C PRO A 173 6.10 0.17 9.74
N VAL A 174 5.00 0.90 10.01
CA VAL A 174 3.64 0.46 9.70
C VAL A 174 3.00 1.44 8.73
N VAL A 175 2.49 0.92 7.64
CA VAL A 175 1.81 1.65 6.56
C VAL A 175 0.30 1.55 6.75
N ALA A 176 -0.41 2.67 6.70
CA ALA A 176 -1.86 2.68 6.57
C ALA A 176 -2.21 2.49 5.08
N ALA A 177 -2.84 1.36 4.75
CA ALA A 177 -3.26 1.06 3.38
C ALA A 177 -4.76 1.33 3.23
N ASP A 178 -5.13 2.43 2.54
CA ASP A 178 -6.52 2.86 2.34
C ASP A 178 -6.69 3.49 0.95
N VAL A 179 -7.95 3.70 0.56
CA VAL A 179 -8.32 4.61 -0.53
C VAL A 179 -8.47 6.01 0.05
N VAL A 180 -7.36 6.74 0.04
CA VAL A 180 -7.29 8.08 0.62
C VAL A 180 -7.81 9.12 -0.38
N VAL A 181 -8.81 9.88 0.06
CA VAL A 181 -9.46 10.94 -0.71
C VAL A 181 -9.51 12.28 0.04
N HIS A 182 -9.11 12.30 1.32
CA HIS A 182 -9.23 13.47 2.17
C HIS A 182 -8.08 13.58 3.20
N PRO A 183 -7.58 14.80 3.53
CA PRO A 183 -6.54 15.02 4.55
C PRO A 183 -6.83 14.41 5.93
N LEU A 184 -8.10 14.31 6.34
CA LEU A 184 -8.50 13.71 7.62
C LEU A 184 -8.10 12.23 7.73
N GLN A 185 -8.14 11.46 6.63
CA GLN A 185 -7.71 10.06 6.64
C GLN A 185 -6.20 9.97 6.92
N ILE A 186 -5.40 10.90 6.35
CA ILE A 186 -3.96 10.98 6.58
C ILE A 186 -3.68 11.40 8.03
N ALA A 187 -4.44 12.36 8.56
CA ALA A 187 -4.32 12.78 9.97
C ALA A 187 -4.68 11.64 10.93
N ALA A 188 -5.72 10.85 10.62
CA ALA A 188 -6.10 9.69 11.41
C ALA A 188 -5.01 8.61 11.38
N ALA A 189 -4.43 8.33 10.22
CA ALA A 189 -3.30 7.40 10.09
C ALA A 189 -2.08 7.86 10.90
N ALA A 190 -1.75 9.17 10.86
CA ALA A 190 -0.66 9.75 11.64
C ALA A 190 -0.93 9.66 13.15
N GLU A 191 -2.16 9.93 13.60
CA GLU A 191 -2.56 9.83 15.00
C GLU A 191 -2.51 8.39 15.51
N ALA A 192 -2.88 7.43 14.67
CA ALA A 192 -2.74 6.01 14.97
C ALA A 192 -1.28 5.52 14.98
N GLY A 193 -0.31 6.37 14.63
CA GLY A 193 1.13 6.08 14.66
C GLY A 193 1.68 5.41 13.40
N ALA A 194 0.98 5.48 12.27
CA ALA A 194 1.54 5.05 10.99
C ALA A 194 2.81 5.85 10.64
N THR A 195 3.68 5.24 9.86
CA THR A 195 4.90 5.88 9.31
C THR A 195 4.75 6.24 7.84
N ALA A 196 3.78 5.64 7.18
CA ALA A 196 3.45 5.89 5.78
C ALA A 196 1.96 5.66 5.52
N VAL A 197 1.48 6.18 4.41
CA VAL A 197 0.11 5.99 3.94
C VAL A 197 0.12 5.66 2.45
N THR A 198 -0.72 4.71 2.01
CA THR A 198 -0.93 4.50 0.57
C THR A 198 -1.96 5.47 0.04
N ILE A 199 -1.74 5.98 -1.17
CA ILE A 199 -2.67 6.85 -1.90
C ILE A 199 -2.87 6.21 -3.27
N VAL A 200 -4.07 5.75 -3.56
CA VAL A 200 -4.41 5.13 -4.85
C VAL A 200 -4.51 6.22 -5.92
N ALA A 201 -3.60 6.23 -6.89
CA ALA A 201 -3.54 7.28 -7.91
C ALA A 201 -4.89 7.44 -8.62
N GLY A 202 -5.48 6.34 -9.08
CA GLY A 202 -6.78 6.35 -9.76
C GLY A 202 -7.95 6.87 -8.91
N ALA A 203 -7.83 6.91 -7.58
CA ALA A 203 -8.84 7.47 -6.67
C ALA A 203 -8.59 8.93 -6.32
N ALA A 204 -7.33 9.35 -6.34
CA ALA A 204 -6.88 10.63 -5.80
C ALA A 204 -6.72 11.73 -6.87
N LEU A 205 -6.83 11.41 -8.16
CA LEU A 205 -6.83 12.43 -9.22
C LEU A 205 -8.03 13.38 -9.04
N PRO A 206 -7.86 14.70 -9.09
CA PRO A 206 -6.66 15.51 -9.25
C PRO A 206 -5.99 15.96 -7.94
N ASP A 207 -6.37 15.41 -6.79
CA ASP A 207 -5.96 15.85 -5.44
C ASP A 207 -4.64 15.20 -4.98
N LEU A 208 -4.02 14.32 -5.79
CA LEU A 208 -2.86 13.50 -5.41
C LEU A 208 -1.69 14.33 -4.87
N GLU A 209 -1.35 15.45 -5.52
CA GLU A 209 -0.28 16.35 -5.07
C GLU A 209 -0.56 16.91 -3.67
N SER A 210 -1.79 17.38 -3.44
CA SER A 210 -2.22 17.92 -2.16
C SER A 210 -2.18 16.88 -1.05
N LEU A 211 -2.59 15.64 -1.34
CA LEU A 211 -2.56 14.53 -0.39
C LEU A 211 -1.13 14.10 -0.07
N LEU A 212 -0.23 14.04 -1.06
CA LEU A 212 1.20 13.77 -0.84
C LEU A 212 1.85 14.84 0.04
N ASN A 213 1.55 16.12 -0.24
CA ASN A 213 2.03 17.24 0.57
C ASN A 213 1.50 17.13 2.01
N THR A 214 0.22 16.79 2.18
CA THR A 214 -0.37 16.58 3.51
C THR A 214 0.32 15.44 4.26
N ALA A 215 0.58 14.30 3.61
CA ALA A 215 1.30 13.20 4.21
C ALA A 215 2.68 13.66 4.72
N THR A 216 3.45 14.36 3.89
CA THR A 216 4.76 14.91 4.24
C THR A 216 4.68 15.88 5.42
N LEU A 217 3.73 16.81 5.43
CA LEU A 217 3.52 17.77 6.52
C LEU A 217 3.18 17.08 7.84
N LEU A 218 2.44 15.98 7.79
CA LEU A 218 2.08 15.19 8.97
C LEU A 218 3.17 14.17 9.36
N GLY A 219 4.29 14.13 8.63
CA GLY A 219 5.44 13.28 8.93
C GLY A 219 5.32 11.83 8.44
N LEU A 220 4.40 11.57 7.50
CA LEU A 220 4.27 10.27 6.86
C LEU A 220 4.94 10.27 5.48
N GLU A 221 5.36 9.09 5.06
CA GLU A 221 5.73 8.85 3.66
C GLU A 221 4.46 8.53 2.86
N GLY A 222 4.22 9.29 1.78
CA GLY A 222 3.17 8.96 0.80
C GLY A 222 3.66 7.90 -0.16
N VAL A 223 2.98 6.75 -0.20
CA VAL A 223 3.22 5.66 -1.16
C VAL A 223 2.10 5.67 -2.19
N VAL A 224 2.40 6.03 -3.43
CA VAL A 224 1.36 6.05 -4.47
C VAL A 224 1.18 4.66 -5.06
N GLU A 225 -0.04 4.13 -4.95
CA GLU A 225 -0.42 2.89 -5.63
C GLU A 225 -0.82 3.20 -7.07
N ALA A 226 -0.16 2.54 -8.03
CA ALA A 226 -0.40 2.69 -9.46
C ALA A 226 -0.48 1.34 -10.18
N ALA A 227 -1.41 1.24 -11.14
CA ALA A 227 -1.68 0.03 -11.93
C ALA A 227 -1.58 0.27 -13.46
N SER A 228 -1.17 1.46 -13.88
CA SER A 228 -1.01 1.83 -15.29
C SER A 228 0.14 2.82 -15.50
N ASP A 229 0.67 2.89 -16.73
CA ASP A 229 1.72 3.84 -17.10
C ASP A 229 1.29 5.30 -16.90
N LEU A 230 0.01 5.61 -17.14
CA LEU A 230 -0.54 6.96 -16.93
C LEU A 230 -0.52 7.34 -15.45
N GLU A 231 -0.92 6.42 -14.56
CA GLU A 231 -0.88 6.65 -13.11
C GLU A 231 0.55 6.81 -12.61
N VAL A 232 1.50 6.00 -13.12
CA VAL A 232 2.93 6.12 -12.80
C VAL A 232 3.47 7.48 -13.26
N ALA A 233 3.20 7.87 -14.51
CA ALA A 233 3.67 9.13 -15.05
C ALA A 233 3.13 10.32 -14.25
N TYR A 234 1.84 10.31 -13.93
CA TYR A 234 1.22 11.37 -13.13
C TYR A 234 1.77 11.42 -11.71
N ALA A 235 1.94 10.26 -11.06
CA ALA A 235 2.53 10.20 -9.72
C ALA A 235 3.95 10.79 -9.67
N LEU A 236 4.76 10.50 -10.68
CA LEU A 236 6.12 11.07 -10.81
C LEU A 236 6.09 12.58 -11.06
N ASP A 237 5.17 13.06 -11.91
CA ASP A 237 5.00 14.49 -12.24
C ASP A 237 4.64 15.31 -10.99
N VAL A 238 3.79 14.79 -10.12
CA VAL A 238 3.43 15.43 -8.84
C VAL A 238 4.41 15.17 -7.70
N GLY A 239 5.56 14.55 -7.99
CA GLY A 239 6.68 14.42 -7.05
C GLY A 239 6.62 13.21 -6.12
N ALA A 240 5.93 12.14 -6.47
CA ALA A 240 5.95 10.91 -5.68
C ALA A 240 7.37 10.33 -5.58
N THR A 241 7.79 9.98 -4.36
CA THR A 241 9.11 9.39 -4.06
C THR A 241 9.04 7.90 -3.74
N ALA A 242 7.83 7.36 -3.58
CA ALA A 242 7.58 5.95 -3.35
C ALA A 242 6.34 5.49 -4.14
N LEU A 243 6.48 4.38 -4.87
CA LEU A 243 5.41 3.78 -5.68
C LEU A 243 5.15 2.34 -5.25
N TYR A 244 3.88 1.98 -5.14
CA TYR A 244 3.41 0.61 -5.05
C TYR A 244 2.79 0.23 -6.39
N LEU A 245 3.52 -0.57 -7.18
CA LEU A 245 3.11 -1.01 -8.51
C LEU A 245 2.37 -2.34 -8.36
N THR A 246 1.07 -2.32 -8.63
CA THR A 246 0.17 -3.44 -8.35
C THR A 246 -0.29 -4.16 -9.61
N ASP A 247 -0.44 -5.48 -9.49
CA ASP A 247 -1.09 -6.32 -10.51
C ASP A 247 -2.62 -6.16 -10.51
N VAL A 248 -3.19 -5.50 -9.50
CA VAL A 248 -4.64 -5.31 -9.37
C VAL A 248 -5.07 -4.01 -10.03
N ASP A 249 -5.87 -4.13 -11.07
CA ASP A 249 -6.59 -3.00 -11.66
C ASP A 249 -7.77 -2.63 -10.73
N ARG A 250 -7.65 -1.50 -10.04
CA ARG A 250 -8.65 -1.05 -9.06
C ARG A 250 -9.98 -0.65 -9.69
N SER A 251 -9.98 -0.24 -10.97
CA SER A 251 -11.21 0.16 -11.67
C SER A 251 -12.08 -1.05 -12.03
N THR A 252 -11.45 -2.20 -12.29
CA THR A 252 -12.14 -3.43 -12.70
C THR A 252 -12.10 -4.53 -11.65
N GLY A 253 -11.25 -4.42 -10.62
CA GLY A 253 -10.96 -5.47 -9.65
C GLY A 253 -10.17 -6.65 -10.22
N ARG A 254 -9.78 -6.61 -11.50
CA ARG A 254 -9.10 -7.71 -12.17
C ARG A 254 -7.63 -7.78 -11.78
N LEU A 255 -7.18 -9.00 -11.54
CA LEU A 255 -5.77 -9.32 -11.40
C LEU A 255 -5.14 -9.49 -12.79
N ARG A 256 -4.04 -8.77 -13.04
CA ARG A 256 -3.23 -8.83 -14.27
C ARG A 256 -1.80 -9.24 -13.89
N PRO A 257 -1.52 -10.56 -13.74
CA PRO A 257 -0.23 -11.03 -13.25
C PRO A 257 0.94 -10.48 -14.05
N GLY A 258 1.94 -9.89 -13.36
CA GLY A 258 3.13 -9.28 -13.96
C GLY A 258 2.93 -7.85 -14.49
N ALA A 259 1.71 -7.30 -14.47
CA ALA A 259 1.48 -5.94 -14.93
C ALA A 259 2.24 -4.91 -14.07
N GLY A 260 2.16 -5.03 -12.74
CA GLY A 260 2.91 -4.15 -11.83
C GLY A 260 4.42 -4.25 -12.04
N VAL A 261 4.94 -5.46 -12.27
CA VAL A 261 6.37 -5.68 -12.56
C VAL A 261 6.77 -5.01 -13.88
N ALA A 262 5.92 -5.04 -14.90
CA ALA A 262 6.20 -4.39 -16.18
C ALA A 262 6.30 -2.86 -16.07
N LEU A 263 5.49 -2.24 -15.19
CA LEU A 263 5.51 -0.78 -14.95
C LEU A 263 6.84 -0.27 -14.37
N ARG A 264 7.63 -1.15 -13.75
CA ARG A 264 8.90 -0.77 -13.13
C ARG A 264 9.88 -0.10 -14.11
N ARG A 265 9.79 -0.43 -15.40
CA ARG A 265 10.68 0.12 -16.45
C ARG A 265 10.57 1.64 -16.60
N GLY A 266 9.40 2.21 -16.33
CA GLY A 266 9.15 3.64 -16.40
C GLY A 266 9.54 4.43 -15.14
N VAL A 267 10.05 3.78 -14.10
CA VAL A 267 10.28 4.40 -12.80
C VAL A 267 11.78 4.67 -12.57
N PRO A 268 12.16 5.93 -12.24
CA PRO A 268 13.54 6.29 -11.93
C PRO A 268 14.13 5.54 -10.73
N GLU A 269 15.45 5.33 -10.71
CA GLU A 269 16.17 4.61 -9.65
C GLU A 269 16.06 5.25 -8.25
N TRP A 270 15.88 6.56 -8.19
CA TRP A 270 15.75 7.27 -6.90
C TRP A 270 14.39 7.05 -6.23
N VAL A 271 13.38 6.60 -6.99
CA VAL A 271 12.05 6.29 -6.46
C VAL A 271 12.06 4.94 -5.78
N THR A 272 11.56 4.90 -4.56
CA THR A 272 11.35 3.64 -3.83
C THR A 272 10.21 2.86 -4.47
N THR A 273 10.44 1.57 -4.79
CA THR A 273 9.45 0.76 -5.50
C THR A 273 9.06 -0.49 -4.74
N ILE A 274 7.76 -0.71 -4.66
CA ILE A 274 7.13 -1.85 -4.01
C ILE A 274 6.29 -2.58 -5.07
N ALA A 275 6.45 -3.89 -5.21
CA ALA A 275 5.61 -4.71 -6.09
C ALA A 275 4.60 -5.51 -5.26
N GLY A 276 3.45 -5.83 -5.86
CA GLY A 276 2.47 -6.72 -5.23
C GLY A 276 1.15 -6.78 -5.97
N GLY A 277 0.11 -7.20 -5.26
CA GLY A 277 -1.21 -7.36 -5.85
C GLY A 277 -1.42 -8.76 -6.42
N GLY A 278 -1.58 -9.75 -5.55
CA GLY A 278 -1.89 -11.12 -5.97
C GLY A 278 -0.71 -12.09 -5.99
N PHE A 279 0.44 -11.71 -5.49
CA PHE A 279 1.60 -12.60 -5.34
C PHE A 279 1.27 -13.76 -4.39
N THR A 280 1.53 -14.98 -4.83
CA THR A 280 1.19 -16.22 -4.12
C THR A 280 2.38 -17.12 -3.87
N THR A 281 3.47 -16.95 -4.62
CA THR A 281 4.67 -17.78 -4.56
C THR A 281 5.93 -16.94 -4.32
N ALA A 282 7.02 -17.55 -3.88
CA ALA A 282 8.33 -16.91 -3.83
C ALA A 282 8.81 -16.51 -5.24
N GLY A 283 8.42 -17.26 -6.26
CA GLY A 283 8.73 -16.95 -7.67
C GLY A 283 8.17 -15.61 -8.13
N ASP A 284 6.97 -15.22 -7.69
CA ASP A 284 6.38 -13.92 -8.00
C ASP A 284 7.24 -12.79 -7.38
N ALA A 285 7.68 -12.98 -6.13
CA ALA A 285 8.57 -12.05 -5.46
C ALA A 285 9.95 -11.97 -6.12
N TRP A 286 10.48 -13.09 -6.58
CA TRP A 286 11.77 -13.12 -7.29
C TRP A 286 11.70 -12.42 -8.65
N ALA A 287 10.58 -12.53 -9.38
CA ALA A 287 10.38 -11.75 -10.61
C ALA A 287 10.43 -10.24 -10.34
N ALA A 288 9.90 -9.79 -9.20
CA ALA A 288 10.02 -8.39 -8.77
C ALA A 288 11.48 -8.03 -8.42
N ALA A 289 12.22 -8.92 -7.73
CA ALA A 289 13.65 -8.71 -7.45
C ALA A 289 14.46 -8.57 -8.74
N ASP A 290 14.23 -9.47 -9.71
CA ASP A 290 14.89 -9.46 -11.02
C ASP A 290 14.52 -8.22 -11.85
N ALA A 291 13.33 -7.65 -11.66
CA ALA A 291 12.94 -6.36 -12.21
C ALA A 291 13.47 -5.17 -11.39
N GLY A 292 14.12 -5.44 -10.25
CA GLY A 292 14.81 -4.47 -9.41
C GLY A 292 13.91 -3.67 -8.50
N PHE A 293 12.81 -4.20 -8.03
CA PHE A 293 12.05 -3.58 -6.94
C PHE A 293 12.82 -3.56 -5.63
N ASP A 294 12.53 -2.57 -4.77
CA ASP A 294 13.10 -2.49 -3.43
C ASP A 294 12.41 -3.46 -2.47
N ALA A 295 11.10 -3.64 -2.63
CA ALA A 295 10.28 -4.49 -1.77
C ALA A 295 9.12 -5.17 -2.52
N VAL A 296 8.58 -6.20 -1.87
CA VAL A 296 7.28 -6.79 -2.24
C VAL A 296 6.30 -6.66 -1.07
N MET A 297 5.03 -6.38 -1.38
CA MET A 297 3.94 -6.40 -0.41
C MET A 297 3.18 -7.72 -0.54
N LEU A 298 3.21 -8.51 0.52
CA LEU A 298 2.62 -9.85 0.60
C LEU A 298 1.58 -9.89 1.72
N GLY A 299 0.40 -10.41 1.45
CA GLY A 299 -0.68 -10.49 2.42
C GLY A 299 -1.04 -11.94 2.76
N GLU A 300 -2.02 -12.49 2.06
CA GLU A 300 -2.60 -13.79 2.34
C GLU A 300 -1.56 -14.91 2.45
N VAL A 301 -0.58 -14.93 1.55
CA VAL A 301 0.47 -15.95 1.53
C VAL A 301 1.28 -15.97 2.83
N LEU A 302 1.47 -14.83 3.51
CA LEU A 302 2.15 -14.75 4.80
C LEU A 302 1.21 -15.15 5.95
N LEU A 303 -0.02 -14.63 5.94
CA LEU A 303 -0.97 -14.86 7.03
C LEU A 303 -1.34 -16.35 7.17
N ARG A 304 -1.38 -17.08 6.08
CA ARG A 304 -1.71 -18.52 6.03
C ARG A 304 -0.50 -19.44 6.07
N ASN A 305 0.71 -18.90 6.00
CA ASN A 305 1.92 -19.72 5.94
C ASN A 305 2.27 -20.33 7.31
N ARG A 306 2.38 -21.65 7.36
CA ARG A 306 2.79 -22.38 8.56
C ARG A 306 4.32 -22.37 8.79
N ARG A 307 5.10 -22.07 7.73
CA ARG A 307 6.57 -21.94 7.76
C ARG A 307 6.97 -20.51 7.46
N LEU A 308 6.38 -19.56 8.17
CA LEU A 308 6.45 -18.14 7.87
C LEU A 308 7.89 -17.61 7.80
N GLU A 309 8.72 -17.94 8.83
CA GLU A 309 10.12 -17.48 8.89
C GLU A 309 10.92 -18.03 7.71
N GLY A 310 10.74 -19.31 7.39
CA GLY A 310 11.41 -19.95 6.24
C GLY A 310 11.00 -19.32 4.91
N TYR A 311 9.71 -18.99 4.75
CA TYR A 311 9.21 -18.34 3.54
C TYR A 311 9.72 -16.89 3.41
N VAL A 312 9.72 -16.12 4.49
CA VAL A 312 10.28 -14.75 4.47
C VAL A 312 11.78 -14.80 4.16
N ALA A 313 12.52 -15.74 4.78
CA ALA A 313 13.95 -15.94 4.48
C ALA A 313 14.20 -16.34 3.02
N GLU A 314 13.36 -17.20 2.44
CA GLU A 314 13.42 -17.59 1.04
C GLU A 314 13.21 -16.39 0.10
N VAL A 315 12.18 -15.57 0.35
CA VAL A 315 11.90 -14.37 -0.46
C VAL A 315 13.01 -13.33 -0.32
N THR A 316 13.47 -13.05 0.91
CA THR A 316 14.50 -12.03 1.19
C THR A 316 15.92 -12.50 0.85
N GLY A 317 16.12 -13.79 0.65
CA GLY A 317 17.42 -14.37 0.23
C GLY A 317 17.81 -14.02 -1.21
N ARG A 318 16.85 -13.61 -2.03
CA ARG A 318 17.12 -13.20 -3.43
C ARG A 318 17.72 -11.80 -3.47
N GLU A 319 18.85 -11.67 -4.15
CA GLU A 319 19.45 -10.36 -4.46
C GLU A 319 18.68 -9.70 -5.63
N ARG A 320 18.58 -8.38 -5.59
CA ARG A 320 17.99 -7.58 -6.66
C ARG A 320 18.97 -7.49 -7.81
N ASP A 321 18.51 -7.60 -9.04
CA ASP A 321 19.34 -7.31 -10.20
C ASP A 321 19.46 -5.80 -10.44
N VAL A 322 20.43 -5.19 -9.77
CA VAL A 322 20.76 -3.77 -9.94
C VAL A 322 21.66 -3.52 -11.15
N SER A 323 22.30 -4.55 -11.69
CA SER A 323 23.26 -4.42 -12.81
C SER A 323 22.52 -4.13 -14.12
N ARG A 324 21.39 -4.80 -14.34
CA ARG A 324 20.56 -4.65 -15.53
C ARG A 324 20.09 -3.19 -15.73
N ARG A 325 19.76 -2.50 -14.64
CA ARG A 325 19.30 -1.11 -14.66
C ARG A 325 20.38 -0.12 -15.04
N PHE A 326 21.60 -0.34 -14.55
CA PHE A 326 22.73 0.51 -14.88
C PHE A 326 23.01 0.48 -16.40
N PHE A 327 22.93 -0.69 -17.00
CA PHE A 327 23.14 -0.85 -18.45
C PHE A 327 21.95 -0.31 -19.27
N GLU A 328 20.70 -0.51 -18.85
CA GLU A 328 19.52 0.05 -19.51
C GLU A 328 19.50 1.60 -19.44
N ALA A 329 19.87 2.19 -18.28
CA ALA A 329 20.01 3.65 -18.13
C ALA A 329 21.13 4.24 -18.98
N MET A 330 22.16 3.44 -19.31
CA MET A 330 23.24 3.79 -20.23
C MET A 330 22.90 3.54 -21.70
N GLY A 331 21.66 3.13 -22.00
CA GLY A 331 21.23 2.81 -23.37
C GLY A 331 21.68 1.42 -23.87
N TYR A 332 22.13 0.56 -22.98
CA TYR A 332 22.56 -0.80 -23.31
C TYR A 332 21.34 -1.73 -23.27
N ASP A 333 20.88 -2.21 -24.42
CA ASP A 333 19.67 -3.04 -24.53
C ASP A 333 19.89 -4.54 -24.27
N GLY A 334 21.07 -4.91 -23.78
CA GLY A 334 21.45 -6.28 -23.45
C GLY A 334 21.60 -7.25 -24.65
N ARG A 335 21.34 -6.80 -25.88
CA ARG A 335 21.45 -7.66 -27.08
C ARG A 335 22.90 -7.94 -27.46
N ASP A 336 23.82 -7.16 -26.94
CA ASP A 336 25.26 -7.26 -27.20
C ASP A 336 26.05 -7.90 -26.06
N ASP A 337 25.40 -8.50 -25.05
CA ASP A 337 26.10 -9.17 -23.96
C ASP A 337 26.89 -10.38 -24.49
N PRO A 338 28.23 -10.39 -24.38
CA PRO A 338 29.05 -11.51 -24.79
C PRO A 338 28.75 -12.79 -24.01
N ALA A 339 28.24 -12.70 -22.76
CA ALA A 339 27.86 -13.84 -21.92
C ALA A 339 26.57 -14.48 -22.40
N ALA A 340 25.59 -13.68 -22.86
CA ALA A 340 24.36 -14.21 -23.46
C ALA A 340 24.62 -14.93 -24.80
N LYS A 341 25.60 -14.44 -25.60
CA LYS A 341 26.04 -15.09 -26.86
C LYS A 341 26.83 -16.38 -26.62
N ALA A 342 27.52 -16.50 -25.48
CA ALA A 342 28.26 -17.73 -25.13
C ALA A 342 27.36 -18.87 -24.64
N GLY A 343 26.22 -18.57 -23.98
CA GLY A 343 25.23 -19.56 -23.53
C GLY A 343 24.42 -20.20 -24.67
N ALA A 344 24.16 -19.46 -25.75
CA ALA A 344 23.40 -19.92 -26.91
C ALA A 344 24.18 -20.87 -27.85
N ARG A 345 25.49 -21.07 -27.65
CA ARG A 345 26.35 -21.99 -28.44
C ARG A 345 26.58 -23.35 -27.76
N ARG A 346 25.88 -23.65 -26.65
CA ARG A 346 26.02 -24.91 -25.91
C ARG A 346 24.71 -25.68 -25.77
N LEU A 347 23.78 -25.55 -26.73
CA LEU A 347 22.61 -26.42 -26.89
C LEU A 347 22.61 -26.97 -28.31
#